data_7ad4abf64ca347175d5d5f082bb74243
#
_entry.id   7ad4abf64ca347175d5d5f082bb74243
#
_cell.length_a   1.000
_cell.length_b   1.000
_cell.length_c   1.000
_cell.angle_alpha   90.00
_cell.angle_beta   90.00
_cell.angle_gamma   90.00
#
_symmetry.space_group_name_H-M   'P 1'
#
loop_
_entity.id
_entity.type
_entity.pdbx_description
1 polymer ?
#
loop_
_entity_poly.entity_id
_entity_poly.type
_entity_poly.pdbx_seq_one_letter_code
_entity_poly.pdbx_strand_id
1 'polypeptide(L)'
;TSDATTAAAISNTRPVTGSITPASGATLDDATFVRIVDGDTIIVRIGGSDERVRLIGINTPELNKPDGPVECFATEASEQTEALIEDADGHLQLERDVSETDQYGRLLRYVWLVTPQGKQLLNEQLVQGGYARAITYRPDVKYQQALNRDQTDARNHERGLWGACE
;
A
#
# COMPACT_ATOMS: atom_id res chain seq x y z
N THR A 1 -16.48 -3.52 -50.61
CA THR A 1 -16.14 -2.42 -49.68
C THR A 1 -16.46 -2.85 -48.28
N SER A 2 -15.43 -3.34 -47.56
CA SER A 2 -15.56 -3.80 -46.17
C SER A 2 -15.08 -2.67 -45.26
N ASP A 3 -15.98 -2.04 -44.54
CA ASP A 3 -15.67 -1.11 -43.48
C ASP A 3 -15.29 -1.90 -42.23
N ALA A 4 -13.99 -1.97 -41.96
CA ALA A 4 -13.49 -2.46 -40.70
C ALA A 4 -13.59 -1.37 -39.65
N THR A 5 -14.65 -1.40 -38.88
CA THR A 5 -14.76 -0.52 -37.70
C THR A 5 -13.82 -1.06 -36.63
N THR A 6 -12.67 -0.46 -36.53
CA THR A 6 -11.74 -0.72 -35.41
C THR A 6 -12.35 -0.11 -34.14
N ALA A 7 -12.89 -0.96 -33.29
CA ALA A 7 -13.28 -0.54 -31.96
C ALA A 7 -12.03 -0.17 -31.19
N ALA A 8 -11.80 1.13 -31.00
CA ALA A 8 -10.75 1.60 -30.09
C ALA A 8 -11.12 1.15 -28.68
N ALA A 9 -10.31 0.27 -28.13
CA ALA A 9 -10.37 -0.08 -26.73
C ALA A 9 -10.06 1.19 -25.93
N ILE A 10 -11.07 1.79 -25.32
CA ILE A 10 -10.88 2.89 -24.40
C ILE A 10 -10.26 2.30 -23.15
N SER A 11 -8.94 2.34 -23.11
CA SER A 11 -8.21 2.11 -21.88
C SER A 11 -8.55 3.26 -20.94
N ASN A 12 -9.46 3.01 -20.03
CA ASN A 12 -9.87 3.96 -19.00
C ASN A 12 -8.78 4.02 -17.93
N THR A 13 -7.56 4.33 -18.35
CA THR A 13 -6.50 4.75 -17.45
C THR A 13 -6.83 6.18 -17.04
N ARG A 14 -7.67 6.31 -16.02
CA ARG A 14 -7.83 7.55 -15.31
C ARG A 14 -6.45 8.00 -14.87
N PRO A 15 -5.99 9.20 -15.22
CA PRO A 15 -4.73 9.68 -14.66
C PRO A 15 -4.89 9.71 -13.16
N VAL A 16 -4.04 8.99 -12.46
CA VAL A 16 -3.99 9.02 -11.00
C VAL A 16 -3.41 10.39 -10.65
N THR A 17 -4.32 11.36 -10.51
CA THR A 17 -3.95 12.71 -10.08
C THR A 17 -3.51 12.62 -8.63
N GLY A 18 -2.22 12.82 -8.36
CA GLY A 18 -1.69 12.92 -7.02
C GLY A 18 -0.88 11.73 -6.51
N SER A 19 -0.29 10.91 -7.40
CA SER A 19 0.66 9.88 -6.96
C SER A 19 1.85 10.51 -6.24
N ILE A 20 2.12 10.05 -5.02
CA ILE A 20 3.28 10.44 -4.24
C ILE A 20 4.53 9.90 -4.92
N THR A 21 5.56 10.75 -5.05
CA THR A 21 6.88 10.34 -5.52
C THR A 21 7.87 10.40 -4.35
N PRO A 22 8.93 9.56 -4.37
CA PRO A 22 9.95 9.65 -3.34
C PRO A 22 10.55 11.05 -3.28
N ALA A 23 10.75 11.56 -2.06
CA ALA A 23 11.39 12.85 -1.85
C ALA A 23 12.81 12.82 -2.43
N SER A 24 13.25 13.97 -3.01
CA SER A 24 14.63 14.14 -3.46
C SER A 24 15.60 13.94 -2.28
N GLY A 25 16.56 13.03 -2.43
CA GLY A 25 17.52 12.70 -1.36
C GLY A 25 17.02 11.72 -0.30
N ALA A 26 15.82 11.13 -0.46
CA ALA A 26 15.34 10.09 0.44
C ALA A 26 16.25 8.85 0.36
N THR A 27 16.63 8.32 1.52
CA THR A 27 17.36 7.05 1.60
C THR A 27 16.36 5.91 1.49
N LEU A 28 16.52 5.08 0.46
CA LEU A 28 15.68 3.93 0.21
C LEU A 28 16.52 2.65 0.33
N ASP A 29 16.09 1.73 1.17
CA ASP A 29 16.74 0.44 1.33
C ASP A 29 16.09 -0.61 0.43
N ASP A 30 16.89 -1.31 -0.36
CA ASP A 30 16.41 -2.40 -1.19
C ASP A 30 15.95 -3.58 -0.33
N ALA A 31 14.81 -4.16 -0.68
CA ALA A 31 14.26 -5.31 0.00
C ALA A 31 13.54 -6.23 -0.98
N THR A 32 13.47 -7.51 -0.61
CA THR A 32 12.73 -8.51 -1.37
C THR A 32 11.57 -9.02 -0.53
N PHE A 33 10.40 -9.12 -1.12
CA PHE A 33 9.22 -9.65 -0.45
C PHE A 33 9.37 -11.13 -0.12
N VAL A 34 8.99 -11.52 1.09
CA VAL A 34 8.99 -12.93 1.53
C VAL A 34 7.57 -13.46 1.67
N ARG A 35 6.73 -12.80 2.49
CA ARG A 35 5.34 -13.21 2.68
C ARG A 35 4.50 -12.12 3.33
N ILE A 36 3.19 -12.28 3.22
CA ILE A 36 2.20 -11.43 3.87
C ILE A 36 1.96 -11.88 5.33
N VAL A 37 1.71 -10.94 6.22
CA VAL A 37 1.21 -11.21 7.58
C VAL A 37 -0.22 -10.67 7.68
N ASP A 38 -0.39 -9.39 7.37
CA ASP A 38 -1.66 -8.67 7.25
C ASP A 38 -1.56 -7.71 6.07
N GLY A 39 -2.65 -7.08 5.71
CA GLY A 39 -2.63 -6.09 4.62
C GLY A 39 -1.65 -4.94 4.84
N ASP A 40 -1.34 -4.60 6.09
CA ASP A 40 -0.41 -3.55 6.48
C ASP A 40 0.91 -4.04 7.10
N THR A 41 1.13 -5.35 7.12
CA THR A 41 2.33 -5.96 7.73
C THR A 41 2.87 -7.07 6.82
N ILE A 42 4.12 -6.95 6.44
CA ILE A 42 4.78 -7.90 5.54
C ILE A 42 6.12 -8.36 6.11
N ILE A 43 6.59 -9.50 5.63
CA ILE A 43 7.96 -9.97 5.88
C ILE A 43 8.76 -9.71 4.60
N VAL A 44 9.89 -9.07 4.77
CA VAL A 44 10.84 -8.78 3.69
C VAL A 44 12.22 -9.30 4.03
N ARG A 45 13.06 -9.46 3.02
CA ARG A 45 14.47 -9.80 3.20
C ARG A 45 15.33 -8.60 2.88
N ILE A 46 16.19 -8.24 3.84
CA ILE A 46 17.15 -7.15 3.72
C ILE A 46 18.52 -7.71 4.06
N GLY A 47 19.47 -7.68 3.11
CA GLY A 47 20.82 -8.13 3.35
C GLY A 47 20.94 -9.56 3.88
N GLY A 48 20.04 -10.46 3.47
CA GLY A 48 20.02 -11.85 3.90
C GLY A 48 19.26 -12.14 5.20
N SER A 49 18.67 -11.13 5.84
CA SER A 49 17.86 -11.27 7.05
C SER A 49 16.38 -10.98 6.77
N ASP A 50 15.50 -11.81 7.33
CA ASP A 50 14.07 -11.59 7.25
C ASP A 50 13.62 -10.59 8.32
N GLU A 51 12.92 -9.54 7.91
CA GLU A 51 12.46 -8.47 8.78
C GLU A 51 10.96 -8.28 8.63
N ARG A 52 10.30 -7.99 9.75
CA ARG A 52 8.88 -7.65 9.76
C ARG A 52 8.71 -6.15 9.59
N VAL A 53 7.91 -5.76 8.60
CA VAL A 53 7.66 -4.35 8.25
C VAL A 53 6.20 -4.02 8.48
N ARG A 54 5.95 -2.97 9.27
CA ARG A 54 4.64 -2.35 9.45
C ARG A 54 4.60 -1.09 8.58
N LEU A 55 3.64 -1.03 7.68
CA LEU A 55 3.45 0.11 6.78
C LEU A 55 2.99 1.34 7.56
N ILE A 56 3.72 2.45 7.40
CA ILE A 56 3.43 3.71 8.08
C ILE A 56 2.17 4.38 7.50
N GLY A 57 1.40 4.99 8.38
CA GLY A 57 0.34 5.91 8.01
C GLY A 57 -0.96 5.26 7.58
N ILE A 58 -1.04 3.96 7.59
CA ILE A 58 -2.22 3.20 7.20
C ILE A 58 -2.58 2.12 8.20
N ASN A 59 -3.83 1.68 8.15
CA ASN A 59 -4.32 0.56 8.93
C ASN A 59 -5.29 -0.25 8.08
N THR A 60 -5.00 -1.53 7.87
CA THR A 60 -5.91 -2.45 7.18
C THR A 60 -6.74 -3.23 8.20
N PRO A 61 -7.93 -3.73 7.80
CA PRO A 61 -8.67 -4.67 8.64
C PRO A 61 -7.83 -5.89 9.00
N GLU A 62 -7.94 -6.38 10.23
CA GLU A 62 -7.11 -7.46 10.75
C GLU A 62 -7.62 -8.85 10.36
N LEU A 63 -6.71 -9.69 9.83
CA LEU A 63 -6.95 -11.11 9.58
C LEU A 63 -6.87 -11.95 10.84
N ASN A 64 -5.93 -11.63 11.73
CA ASN A 64 -5.53 -12.44 12.87
C ASN A 64 -5.90 -11.74 14.19
N LYS A 65 -7.20 -11.55 14.43
CA LYS A 65 -7.68 -11.00 15.68
C LYS A 65 -7.75 -12.09 16.72
N PRO A 66 -7.03 -11.98 17.87
CA PRO A 66 -6.96 -13.08 18.86
C PRO A 66 -8.31 -13.47 19.44
N ASP A 67 -9.25 -12.51 19.57
CA ASP A 67 -10.51 -12.67 20.29
C ASP A 67 -11.75 -12.39 19.43
N GLY A 68 -11.69 -12.66 18.15
CA GLY A 68 -12.86 -12.38 17.32
C GLY A 68 -12.76 -12.85 15.87
N PRO A 69 -13.83 -12.68 15.09
CA PRO A 69 -13.85 -13.03 13.70
C PRO A 69 -12.92 -12.12 12.88
N VAL A 70 -12.53 -12.58 11.70
CA VAL A 70 -11.83 -11.78 10.69
C VAL A 70 -12.63 -10.49 10.45
N GLU A 71 -11.95 -9.35 10.49
CA GLU A 71 -12.59 -8.06 10.25
C GLU A 71 -13.08 -7.95 8.80
N CYS A 72 -14.15 -7.18 8.60
CA CYS A 72 -14.69 -6.90 7.28
C CYS A 72 -13.59 -6.35 6.36
N PHE A 73 -13.44 -6.94 5.18
CA PHE A 73 -12.46 -6.56 4.15
C PHE A 73 -10.99 -6.92 4.46
N ALA A 74 -10.73 -7.69 5.52
CA ALA A 74 -9.37 -8.07 5.90
C ALA A 74 -8.71 -8.99 4.87
N THR A 75 -9.43 -9.99 4.38
CA THR A 75 -8.94 -10.92 3.36
C THR A 75 -8.62 -10.17 2.06
N GLU A 76 -9.52 -9.31 1.61
CA GLU A 76 -9.38 -8.52 0.39
C GLU A 76 -8.17 -7.56 0.50
N ALA A 77 -7.97 -6.93 1.66
CA ALA A 77 -6.83 -6.05 1.89
C ALA A 77 -5.49 -6.81 1.83
N SER A 78 -5.43 -7.96 2.46
CA SER A 78 -4.26 -8.84 2.47
C SER A 78 -3.92 -9.33 1.06
N GLU A 79 -4.91 -9.80 0.32
CA GLU A 79 -4.75 -10.26 -1.07
C GLU A 79 -4.31 -9.13 -1.99
N GLN A 80 -4.83 -7.92 -1.79
CA GLN A 80 -4.46 -6.76 -2.60
C GLN A 80 -3.01 -6.33 -2.36
N THR A 81 -2.58 -6.32 -1.11
CA THR A 81 -1.17 -6.03 -0.78
C THR A 81 -0.25 -7.02 -1.48
N GLU A 82 -0.55 -8.30 -1.38
CA GLU A 82 0.24 -9.35 -2.03
C GLU A 82 0.24 -9.20 -3.56
N ALA A 83 -0.92 -8.97 -4.16
CA ALA A 83 -1.05 -8.80 -5.61
C ALA A 83 -0.25 -7.61 -6.13
N LEU A 84 -0.29 -6.46 -5.45
CA LEU A 84 0.46 -5.27 -5.83
C LEU A 84 1.97 -5.52 -5.75
N ILE A 85 2.42 -6.25 -4.73
CA ILE A 85 3.84 -6.60 -4.58
C ILE A 85 4.27 -7.59 -5.66
N GLU A 86 3.45 -8.58 -5.96
CA GLU A 86 3.72 -9.57 -7.03
C GLU A 86 3.80 -8.90 -8.40
N ASP A 87 2.95 -7.92 -8.68
CA ASP A 87 2.98 -7.15 -9.92
C ASP A 87 4.29 -6.36 -10.08
N ALA A 88 4.98 -6.07 -8.99
CA ALA A 88 6.31 -5.47 -8.96
C ALA A 88 7.44 -6.52 -8.86
N ASP A 89 7.14 -7.78 -9.12
CA ASP A 89 8.08 -8.92 -9.01
C ASP A 89 8.73 -9.05 -7.63
N GLY A 90 8.06 -8.57 -6.58
CA GLY A 90 8.55 -8.61 -5.22
C GLY A 90 9.69 -7.64 -4.92
N HIS A 91 10.00 -6.74 -5.85
CA HIS A 91 11.06 -5.73 -5.69
C HIS A 91 10.53 -4.53 -4.94
N LEU A 92 11.08 -4.29 -3.75
CA LEU A 92 10.66 -3.23 -2.86
C LEU A 92 11.82 -2.31 -2.50
N GLN A 93 11.50 -1.07 -2.22
CA GLN A 93 12.40 -0.14 -1.55
C GLN A 93 11.67 0.43 -0.33
N LEU A 94 12.38 0.47 0.78
CA LEU A 94 11.83 0.86 2.07
C LEU A 94 12.33 2.24 2.46
N GLU A 95 11.42 3.11 2.83
CA GLU A 95 11.73 4.47 3.28
C GLU A 95 11.38 4.62 4.74
N ARG A 96 12.37 5.03 5.54
CA ARG A 96 12.17 5.40 6.93
C ARG A 96 11.70 6.86 7.02
N ASP A 97 10.76 7.15 7.92
CA ASP A 97 10.42 8.52 8.28
C ASP A 97 11.30 8.98 9.46
N VAL A 98 10.79 9.02 10.67
CA VAL A 98 11.54 9.37 11.89
C VAL A 98 11.87 8.12 12.71
N SER A 99 10.86 7.28 12.98
CA SER A 99 11.00 6.11 13.83
C SER A 99 11.60 4.93 13.08
N GLU A 100 12.49 4.18 13.73
CA GLU A 100 13.06 2.94 13.17
C GLU A 100 12.09 1.78 13.29
N THR A 101 11.60 1.56 14.51
CA THR A 101 10.73 0.44 14.84
C THR A 101 9.56 0.89 15.70
N ASP A 102 8.52 0.06 15.74
CA ASP A 102 7.43 0.22 16.70
C ASP A 102 7.77 -0.50 18.03
N GLN A 103 6.83 -0.44 18.98
CA GLN A 103 7.00 -1.07 20.30
C GLN A 103 7.12 -2.60 20.25
N TYR A 104 6.77 -3.22 19.10
CA TYR A 104 6.86 -4.68 18.90
C TYR A 104 8.10 -5.09 18.10
N GLY A 105 8.99 -4.17 17.81
CA GLY A 105 10.21 -4.42 17.05
C GLY A 105 10.03 -4.52 15.54
N ARG A 106 8.84 -4.19 15.02
CA ARG A 106 8.61 -4.16 13.57
C ARG A 106 9.21 -2.89 12.98
N LEU A 107 9.86 -3.00 11.82
CA LEU A 107 10.36 -1.84 11.10
C LEU A 107 9.18 -1.00 10.63
N LEU A 108 9.22 0.31 10.88
CA LEU A 108 8.24 1.26 10.39
C LEU A 108 8.73 1.86 9.08
N ARG A 109 8.06 1.56 7.97
CA ARG A 109 8.49 1.97 6.63
C ARG A 109 7.32 2.39 5.74
N TYR A 110 7.60 3.34 4.86
CA TYR A 110 6.84 3.47 3.62
C TYR A 110 7.42 2.46 2.63
N VAL A 111 6.56 1.75 1.94
CA VAL A 111 6.98 0.68 1.02
C VAL A 111 6.76 1.12 -0.42
N TRP A 112 7.86 1.24 -1.16
CA TRP A 112 7.86 1.59 -2.57
C TRP A 112 7.92 0.34 -3.43
N LEU A 113 6.98 0.21 -4.35
CA LEU A 113 6.97 -0.82 -5.38
C LEU A 113 7.86 -0.35 -6.54
N VAL A 114 8.88 -1.12 -6.87
CA VAL A 114 9.79 -0.78 -7.97
C VAL A 114 9.30 -1.45 -9.24
N THR A 115 8.78 -0.67 -10.17
CA THR A 115 8.21 -1.15 -11.42
C THR A 115 8.94 -0.55 -12.62
N PRO A 116 8.80 -1.13 -13.85
CA PRO A 116 9.38 -0.54 -15.05
C PRO A 116 8.86 0.88 -15.34
N GLN A 117 7.68 1.23 -14.83
CA GLN A 117 7.08 2.56 -15.00
C GLN A 117 7.48 3.54 -13.91
N GLY A 118 8.32 3.13 -12.95
CA GLY A 118 8.77 3.95 -11.84
C GLY A 118 8.38 3.38 -10.48
N LYS A 119 8.52 4.19 -9.45
CA LYS A 119 8.21 3.80 -8.08
C LYS A 119 6.81 4.22 -7.70
N GLN A 120 6.07 3.31 -7.08
CA GLN A 120 4.71 3.55 -6.60
C GLN A 120 4.65 3.25 -5.11
N LEU A 121 4.01 4.12 -4.34
CA LEU A 121 3.89 3.94 -2.90
C LEU A 121 2.75 2.97 -2.58
N LEU A 122 3.10 1.81 -2.06
CA LEU A 122 2.13 0.78 -1.67
C LEU A 122 1.11 1.31 -0.64
N ASN A 123 1.60 2.04 0.36
CA ASN A 123 0.76 2.67 1.39
C ASN A 123 -0.36 3.51 0.76
N GLU A 124 0.00 4.35 -0.22
CA GLU A 124 -0.96 5.19 -0.94
C GLU A 124 -1.96 4.38 -1.74
N GLN A 125 -1.49 3.38 -2.49
CA GLN A 125 -2.37 2.58 -3.34
C GLN A 125 -3.42 1.82 -2.53
N LEU A 126 -3.07 1.34 -1.36
CA LEU A 126 -4.00 0.66 -0.47
C LEU A 126 -5.08 1.61 0.06
N VAL A 127 -4.72 2.85 0.37
CA VAL A 127 -5.69 3.87 0.80
C VAL A 127 -6.59 4.29 -0.35
N GLN A 128 -6.01 4.57 -1.52
CA GLN A 128 -6.76 4.97 -2.73
C GLN A 128 -7.80 3.93 -3.14
N GLY A 129 -7.45 2.66 -3.04
CA GLY A 129 -8.34 1.55 -3.40
C GLY A 129 -9.38 1.22 -2.33
N GLY A 130 -9.30 1.83 -1.15
CA GLY A 130 -10.20 1.52 -0.04
C GLY A 130 -9.88 0.22 0.68
N TYR A 131 -8.63 -0.24 0.61
CA TYR A 131 -8.15 -1.43 1.34
C TYR A 131 -7.60 -1.09 2.71
N ALA A 132 -7.25 0.17 2.93
CA ALA A 132 -6.69 0.66 4.19
C ALA A 132 -7.30 2.00 4.55
N ARG A 133 -7.36 2.25 5.86
CA ARG A 133 -7.65 3.58 6.40
C ARG A 133 -6.35 4.33 6.59
N ALA A 134 -6.37 5.65 6.38
CA ALA A 134 -5.27 6.51 6.77
C ALA A 134 -5.28 6.69 8.30
N ILE A 135 -4.13 6.58 8.92
CA ILE A 135 -3.97 6.76 10.36
C ILE A 135 -2.76 7.66 10.62
N THR A 136 -2.92 8.64 11.50
CA THR A 136 -1.83 9.52 11.90
C THR A 136 -1.03 8.87 13.03
N TYR A 137 0.25 8.61 12.76
CA TYR A 137 1.17 7.99 13.72
C TYR A 137 2.38 8.91 13.94
N ARG A 138 2.25 9.82 14.89
CA ARG A 138 3.33 10.80 15.18
C ARG A 138 4.54 10.10 15.78
N PRO A 139 5.77 10.50 15.42
CA PRO A 139 6.15 11.63 14.54
C PRO A 139 6.21 11.28 13.04
N ASP A 140 5.80 10.11 12.64
CA ASP A 140 5.94 9.57 11.28
C ASP A 140 4.79 10.04 10.37
N VAL A 141 4.84 11.31 9.96
CA VAL A 141 3.73 11.99 9.27
C VAL A 141 4.10 12.56 7.90
N LYS A 142 5.21 12.12 7.32
CA LYS A 142 5.74 12.67 6.06
C LYS A 142 4.71 12.72 4.93
N TYR A 143 3.95 11.65 4.74
CA TYR A 143 2.94 11.55 3.67
C TYR A 143 1.49 11.60 4.19
N GLN A 144 1.31 12.00 5.45
CA GLN A 144 0.01 11.89 6.09
C GLN A 144 -1.08 12.74 5.41
N GLN A 145 -0.76 13.97 4.97
CA GLN A 145 -1.73 14.82 4.29
C GLN A 145 -2.25 14.18 2.99
N ALA A 146 -1.34 13.60 2.21
CA ALA A 146 -1.71 12.94 0.96
C ALA A 146 -2.57 11.70 1.22
N LEU A 147 -2.20 10.89 2.21
CA LEU A 147 -2.97 9.70 2.61
C LEU A 147 -4.38 10.08 3.10
N ASN A 148 -4.50 11.17 3.85
CA ASN A 148 -5.80 11.65 4.31
C ASN A 148 -6.68 12.12 3.14
N ARG A 149 -6.11 12.79 2.14
CA ARG A 149 -6.85 13.18 0.91
C ARG A 149 -7.32 11.96 0.14
N ASP A 150 -6.45 10.97 0.00
CA ASP A 150 -6.77 9.72 -0.70
C ASP A 150 -7.88 8.96 0.00
N GLN A 151 -7.88 8.93 1.33
CA GLN A 151 -8.94 8.33 2.12
C GLN A 151 -10.28 9.04 1.89
N THR A 152 -10.29 10.36 1.89
CA THR A 152 -11.50 11.14 1.64
C THR A 152 -12.08 10.81 0.26
N ASP A 153 -11.22 10.73 -0.75
CA ASP A 153 -11.62 10.34 -2.10
C ASP A 153 -12.18 8.92 -2.17
N ALA A 154 -11.51 7.97 -1.52
CA ALA A 154 -11.97 6.58 -1.47
C ALA A 154 -13.34 6.45 -0.78
N ARG A 155 -13.54 7.17 0.33
CA ARG A 155 -14.83 7.21 1.03
C ARG A 155 -15.94 7.80 0.18
N ASN A 156 -15.67 8.91 -0.47
CA ASN A 156 -16.66 9.61 -1.30
C ASN A 156 -17.11 8.76 -2.50
N HIS A 157 -16.26 7.85 -2.96
CA HIS A 157 -16.55 6.93 -4.06
C HIS A 157 -16.93 5.53 -3.58
N GLU A 158 -17.06 5.33 -2.27
CA GLU A 158 -17.42 4.03 -1.65
C GLU A 158 -16.51 2.87 -2.12
N ARG A 159 -15.22 3.15 -2.30
CA ARG A 159 -14.26 2.11 -2.73
C ARG A 159 -13.91 1.17 -1.61
N GLY A 160 -13.76 -0.11 -1.95
CA GLY A 160 -13.30 -1.14 -1.02
C GLY A 160 -14.13 -1.23 0.25
N LEU A 161 -13.46 -1.13 1.40
CA LEU A 161 -14.13 -1.23 2.71
C LEU A 161 -15.21 -0.17 2.94
N TRP A 162 -15.10 0.99 2.28
CA TRP A 162 -16.06 2.08 2.43
C TRP A 162 -17.41 1.79 1.79
N GLY A 163 -17.46 0.89 0.83
CA GLY A 163 -18.71 0.38 0.24
C GLY A 163 -19.13 -0.97 0.80
N ALA A 164 -18.17 -1.82 1.18
CA ALA A 164 -18.42 -3.19 1.61
C ALA A 164 -18.70 -3.32 3.12
N CYS A 165 -18.16 -2.41 3.93
CA CYS A 165 -18.27 -2.45 5.40
C CYS A 165 -19.02 -1.24 5.90
N GLU A 166 -19.93 -1.44 6.82
CA GLU A 166 -20.65 -0.35 7.48
C GLU A 166 -20.06 -0.07 8.87
#